data_54152a2bb8ccee7354bc0e81dee55c18
#
_entry.id   54152a2bb8ccee7354bc0e81dee55c18
#
_cell.length_a   1.000
_cell.length_b   1.000
_cell.length_c   1.000
_cell.angle_alpha   90.00
_cell.angle_beta   90.00
_cell.angle_gamma   90.00
#
_symmetry.space_group_name_H-M   'P 1'
#
loop_
_entity.id
_entity.type
_entity.pdbx_description
1 polymer ?
#
loop_
_entity_poly.entity_id
_entity_poly.type
_entity_poly.pdbx_seq_one_letter_code
_entity_poly.pdbx_strand_id
1 'polypeptide(L)'
;MEKNTLSCVDCGTQNCKFKTRTYPEFCLTTNLSEDDSAWALERYDEDRNREIMVASAEVEYEGYCQWTRVQEIMEFARKIGARKIGIANCIGLIREARIFAKILRANGFEPYAVICKVEGRAKSSVGIPEKCEEIGPAMCNPVLQARLLNKAGTDLNVVIGLCVGHDSLFYRYSDAYVTTLVTK
;
A
#
# COMPACT_ATOMS: atom_id res chain seq x y z
N MET A 1 7.21 -28.84 24.54
CA MET A 1 7.83 -27.51 24.35
C MET A 1 7.76 -27.21 22.86
N GLU A 2 6.89 -26.28 22.46
CA GLU A 2 6.86 -25.79 21.08
C GLU A 2 8.22 -25.16 20.76
N LYS A 3 8.85 -25.58 19.67
CA LYS A 3 10.05 -24.91 19.16
C LYS A 3 9.61 -23.50 18.75
N ASN A 4 9.94 -22.47 19.54
CA ASN A 4 9.82 -21.08 19.11
C ASN A 4 10.61 -20.94 17.80
N THR A 5 9.89 -20.72 16.71
CA THR A 5 10.52 -20.48 15.41
C THR A 5 11.08 -19.06 15.42
N LEU A 6 12.40 -18.93 15.60
CA LEU A 6 13.08 -17.63 15.54
C LEU A 6 13.09 -17.06 14.13
N SER A 7 13.02 -15.74 14.02
CA SER A 7 12.91 -15.01 12.75
C SER A 7 13.69 -13.69 12.79
N CYS A 8 13.59 -12.86 11.77
CA CYS A 8 14.28 -11.57 11.70
C CYS A 8 13.97 -10.61 12.86
N VAL A 9 12.79 -10.71 13.48
CA VAL A 9 12.42 -9.88 14.65
C VAL A 9 13.20 -10.25 15.91
N ASP A 10 13.77 -11.45 15.96
CA ASP A 10 14.59 -11.94 17.08
C ASP A 10 16.08 -11.65 16.87
N CYS A 11 16.46 -11.04 15.75
CA CYS A 11 17.85 -10.78 15.38
C CYS A 11 18.41 -9.52 16.04
N GLY A 12 19.40 -9.67 16.89
CA GLY A 12 20.11 -8.56 17.55
C GLY A 12 21.24 -7.93 16.72
N THR A 13 21.72 -8.58 15.65
CA THR A 13 22.89 -8.09 14.89
C THR A 13 22.53 -7.21 13.71
N GLN A 14 21.38 -7.46 13.04
CA GLN A 14 20.92 -6.76 11.84
C GLN A 14 22.00 -6.65 10.74
N ASN A 15 22.85 -7.67 10.62
CA ASN A 15 24.03 -7.61 9.76
C ASN A 15 23.74 -7.69 8.26
N CYS A 16 22.52 -8.04 7.86
CA CYS A 16 22.10 -8.01 6.45
C CYS A 16 22.27 -6.62 5.81
N LYS A 17 22.29 -5.53 6.61
CA LYS A 17 22.52 -4.16 6.11
C LYS A 17 24.00 -3.88 5.78
N PHE A 18 24.94 -4.31 6.61
CA PHE A 18 26.35 -3.86 6.51
C PHE A 18 27.34 -5.00 6.27
N LYS A 19 26.97 -6.25 6.52
CA LYS A 19 27.79 -7.46 6.36
C LYS A 19 29.13 -7.41 7.14
N THR A 20 29.15 -6.75 8.30
CA THR A 20 30.36 -6.48 9.10
C THR A 20 30.50 -7.35 10.37
N ARG A 21 29.48 -8.16 10.67
CA ARG A 21 29.40 -8.98 11.89
C ARG A 21 29.04 -10.43 11.55
N THR A 22 29.04 -11.29 12.54
CA THR A 22 28.50 -12.65 12.41
C THR A 22 26.98 -12.65 12.32
N TYR A 23 26.44 -13.68 11.72
CA TYR A 23 24.99 -13.92 11.64
C TYR A 23 24.58 -14.91 12.73
N PRO A 24 23.39 -14.77 13.34
CA PRO A 24 22.86 -15.81 14.21
C PRO A 24 22.53 -17.07 13.42
N GLU A 25 22.55 -18.24 14.07
CA GLU A 25 22.29 -19.53 13.43
C GLU A 25 20.94 -19.58 12.67
N PHE A 26 19.92 -18.90 13.21
CA PHE A 26 18.57 -18.83 12.61
C PHE A 26 18.43 -17.77 11.50
N CYS A 27 19.51 -17.12 11.08
CA CYS A 27 19.44 -16.01 10.12
C CYS A 27 18.89 -16.46 8.76
N LEU A 28 17.81 -15.85 8.29
CA LEU A 28 17.24 -16.16 6.98
C LEU A 28 18.20 -15.87 5.83
N THR A 29 19.06 -14.83 5.96
CA THR A 29 20.04 -14.48 4.90
C THR A 29 21.06 -15.59 4.65
N THR A 30 21.51 -16.26 5.71
CA THR A 30 22.54 -17.35 5.61
C THR A 30 21.93 -18.73 5.40
N ASN A 31 20.61 -18.86 5.61
CA ASN A 31 19.85 -20.10 5.40
C ASN A 31 18.89 -20.01 4.20
N LEU A 32 19.02 -18.97 3.38
CA LEU A 32 18.22 -18.80 2.16
C LEU A 32 18.64 -19.86 1.14
N SER A 33 17.67 -20.50 0.49
CA SER A 33 17.91 -21.38 -0.64
C SER A 33 18.27 -20.59 -1.90
N GLU A 34 19.07 -21.19 -2.79
CA GLU A 34 19.34 -20.60 -4.11
C GLU A 34 18.06 -20.43 -4.92
N ASP A 35 17.13 -21.39 -4.84
CA ASP A 35 15.84 -21.37 -5.52
C ASP A 35 14.97 -20.18 -5.07
N ASP A 36 14.89 -19.89 -3.77
CA ASP A 36 14.13 -18.73 -3.26
C ASP A 36 14.71 -17.40 -3.75
N SER A 37 16.05 -17.31 -3.80
CA SER A 37 16.74 -16.13 -4.29
C SER A 37 16.50 -15.93 -5.79
N ALA A 38 16.62 -17.00 -6.58
CA ALA A 38 16.37 -16.97 -8.02
C ALA A 38 14.91 -16.61 -8.32
N TRP A 39 13.96 -17.26 -7.62
CA TRP A 39 12.54 -16.96 -7.76
C TRP A 39 12.23 -15.47 -7.50
N ALA A 40 12.79 -14.88 -6.45
CA ALA A 40 12.57 -13.47 -6.14
C ALA A 40 13.15 -12.54 -7.22
N LEU A 41 14.34 -12.86 -7.76
CA LEU A 41 14.96 -12.06 -8.82
C LEU A 41 14.14 -12.11 -10.12
N GLU A 42 13.62 -13.28 -10.50
CA GLU A 42 12.75 -13.43 -11.68
C GLU A 42 11.49 -12.55 -11.58
N ARG A 43 10.92 -12.36 -10.37
CA ARG A 43 9.73 -11.48 -10.19
C ARG A 43 10.01 -10.03 -10.53
N TYR A 44 11.25 -9.56 -10.44
CA TYR A 44 11.61 -8.21 -10.88
C TYR A 44 11.61 -8.03 -12.40
N ASP A 45 11.60 -9.11 -13.16
CA ASP A 45 11.49 -9.09 -14.63
C ASP A 45 10.04 -9.18 -15.12
N GLU A 46 9.08 -9.39 -14.20
CA GLU A 46 7.65 -9.43 -14.50
C GLU A 46 7.05 -8.02 -14.53
N ASP A 47 6.15 -7.79 -15.50
CA ASP A 47 5.42 -6.54 -15.66
C ASP A 47 6.32 -5.29 -15.48
N ARG A 48 5.96 -4.44 -14.51
CA ARG A 48 6.67 -3.22 -14.17
C ARG A 48 7.43 -3.29 -12.85
N ASN A 49 7.65 -4.50 -12.30
CA ASN A 49 8.21 -4.66 -10.96
C ASN A 49 9.60 -4.03 -10.82
N ARG A 50 10.47 -4.19 -11.83
CA ARG A 50 11.80 -3.56 -11.84
C ARG A 50 11.71 -2.04 -11.88
N GLU A 51 10.83 -1.48 -12.71
CA GLU A 51 10.58 -0.04 -12.79
C GLU A 51 10.11 0.53 -11.45
N ILE A 52 9.15 -0.14 -10.81
CA ILE A 52 8.63 0.22 -9.50
C ILE A 52 9.74 0.19 -8.43
N MET A 53 10.57 -0.86 -8.41
CA MET A 53 11.68 -0.98 -7.46
C MET A 53 12.71 0.14 -7.65
N VAL A 54 13.12 0.41 -8.89
CA VAL A 54 14.09 1.48 -9.20
C VAL A 54 13.54 2.84 -8.81
N ALA A 55 12.31 3.16 -9.23
CA ALA A 55 11.65 4.42 -8.86
C ALA A 55 11.53 4.61 -7.34
N SER A 56 11.23 3.53 -6.60
CA SER A 56 11.15 3.56 -5.14
C SER A 56 12.49 3.88 -4.50
N ALA A 57 13.58 3.26 -4.96
CA ALA A 57 14.93 3.48 -4.43
C ALA A 57 15.42 4.91 -4.75
N GLU A 58 15.11 5.44 -5.94
CA GLU A 58 15.45 6.82 -6.30
C GLU A 58 14.69 7.84 -5.45
N VAL A 59 13.39 7.64 -5.20
CA VAL A 59 12.60 8.50 -4.30
C VAL A 59 13.16 8.48 -2.89
N GLU A 60 13.53 7.31 -2.37
CA GLU A 60 14.18 7.18 -1.07
C GLU A 60 15.49 7.97 -1.03
N TYR A 61 16.34 7.84 -2.02
CA TYR A 61 17.63 8.54 -2.09
C TYR A 61 17.48 10.06 -2.20
N GLU A 62 16.64 10.52 -3.12
CA GLU A 62 16.47 11.95 -3.42
C GLU A 62 15.75 12.70 -2.29
N GLY A 63 14.77 12.06 -1.65
CA GLY A 63 13.92 12.66 -0.64
C GLY A 63 14.27 12.31 0.81
N TYR A 64 15.34 11.56 1.05
CA TYR A 64 15.64 10.96 2.36
C TYR A 64 15.64 12.00 3.50
N CYS A 65 14.75 11.81 4.47
CA CYS A 65 14.52 12.71 5.61
C CYS A 65 14.20 14.18 5.25
N GLN A 66 13.88 14.49 4.00
CA GLN A 66 13.57 15.83 3.52
C GLN A 66 12.15 15.96 2.97
N TRP A 67 11.67 14.97 2.24
CA TRP A 67 10.35 15.00 1.64
C TRP A 67 9.26 14.50 2.58
N THR A 68 8.09 15.10 2.45
CA THR A 68 6.87 14.56 3.07
C THR A 68 6.36 13.36 2.26
N ARG A 69 5.58 12.48 2.89
CA ARG A 69 4.97 11.35 2.19
C ARG A 69 4.15 11.77 0.96
N VAL A 70 3.54 12.94 1.00
CA VAL A 70 2.82 13.52 -0.16
C VAL A 70 3.78 13.80 -1.32
N GLN A 71 4.95 14.38 -1.04
CA GLN A 71 5.98 14.66 -2.04
C GLN A 71 6.55 13.35 -2.61
N GLU A 72 6.88 12.39 -1.76
CA GLU A 72 7.36 11.07 -2.18
C GLU A 72 6.37 10.38 -3.13
N ILE A 73 5.07 10.39 -2.81
CA ILE A 73 4.03 9.80 -3.67
C ILE A 73 3.98 10.50 -5.03
N MET A 74 4.08 11.83 -5.07
CA MET A 74 4.06 12.57 -6.34
C MET A 74 5.31 12.31 -7.18
N GLU A 75 6.50 12.29 -6.58
CA GLU A 75 7.74 11.99 -7.30
C GLU A 75 7.77 10.54 -7.78
N PHE A 76 7.32 9.59 -6.95
CA PHE A 76 7.15 8.22 -7.35
C PHE A 76 6.19 8.10 -8.54
N ALA A 77 5.03 8.76 -8.49
CA ALA A 77 4.07 8.77 -9.58
C ALA A 77 4.69 9.32 -10.89
N ARG A 78 5.49 10.40 -10.81
CA ARG A 78 6.22 10.95 -11.98
C ARG A 78 7.20 9.94 -12.57
N LYS A 79 8.01 9.31 -11.71
CA LYS A 79 9.04 8.34 -12.13
C LYS A 79 8.45 7.13 -12.86
N ILE A 80 7.28 6.67 -12.42
CA ILE A 80 6.56 5.56 -13.07
C ILE A 80 5.57 6.01 -14.17
N GLY A 81 5.58 7.28 -14.56
CA GLY A 81 4.70 7.82 -15.61
C GLY A 81 3.22 7.83 -15.28
N ALA A 82 2.84 7.69 -14.01
CA ALA A 82 1.45 7.72 -13.57
C ALA A 82 0.88 9.14 -13.66
N ARG A 83 -0.30 9.27 -14.25
CA ARG A 83 -1.03 10.54 -14.38
C ARG A 83 -2.34 10.54 -13.60
N LYS A 84 -3.09 9.45 -13.71
CA LYS A 84 -4.39 9.31 -13.05
C LYS A 84 -4.24 8.60 -11.72
N ILE A 85 -4.40 9.36 -10.64
CA ILE A 85 -4.17 8.87 -9.28
C ILE A 85 -5.52 8.53 -8.62
N GLY A 86 -5.72 7.25 -8.34
CA GLY A 86 -6.87 6.78 -7.59
C GLY A 86 -6.71 7.09 -6.09
N ILE A 87 -7.80 7.48 -5.44
CA ILE A 87 -7.81 7.73 -3.99
C ILE A 87 -8.91 6.86 -3.37
N ALA A 88 -8.50 5.86 -2.57
CA ALA A 88 -9.42 5.08 -1.76
C ALA A 88 -9.42 5.62 -0.33
N ASN A 89 -10.44 6.37 0.05
CA ASN A 89 -10.47 7.04 1.34
C ASN A 89 -11.59 6.57 2.26
N CYS A 90 -11.29 6.60 3.57
CA CYS A 90 -12.32 6.51 4.61
C CYS A 90 -13.19 7.77 4.59
N ILE A 91 -14.49 7.62 4.91
CA ILE A 91 -15.41 8.76 5.03
C ILE A 91 -14.95 9.75 6.09
N GLY A 92 -14.36 9.27 7.20
CA GLY A 92 -13.82 10.10 8.27
C GLY A 92 -12.62 10.95 7.87
N LEU A 93 -11.96 10.64 6.75
CA LEU A 93 -10.80 11.38 6.22
C LEU A 93 -11.08 12.04 4.87
N ILE A 94 -12.35 12.37 4.62
CA ILE A 94 -12.74 13.02 3.35
C ILE A 94 -12.13 14.42 3.21
N ARG A 95 -11.84 15.12 4.31
CA ARG A 95 -11.20 16.45 4.29
C ARG A 95 -9.76 16.35 3.83
N GLU A 96 -9.01 15.40 4.39
CA GLU A 96 -7.63 15.08 4.03
C GLU A 96 -7.54 14.62 2.57
N ALA A 97 -8.45 13.75 2.15
CA ALA A 97 -8.53 13.30 0.76
C ALA A 97 -8.80 14.46 -0.23
N ARG A 98 -9.64 15.44 0.15
CA ARG A 98 -9.87 16.65 -0.65
C ARG A 98 -8.63 17.53 -0.74
N ILE A 99 -7.89 17.68 0.36
CA ILE A 99 -6.63 18.45 0.37
C ILE A 99 -5.62 17.77 -0.55
N PHE A 100 -5.42 16.46 -0.40
CA PHE A 100 -4.52 15.68 -1.24
C PHE A 100 -4.90 15.77 -2.72
N ALA A 101 -6.19 15.64 -3.05
CA ALA A 101 -6.67 15.79 -4.43
C ALA A 101 -6.41 17.20 -5.01
N LYS A 102 -6.49 18.27 -4.18
CA LYS A 102 -6.13 19.63 -4.61
C LYS A 102 -4.62 19.74 -4.89
N ILE A 103 -3.78 19.16 -4.02
CA ILE A 103 -2.33 19.14 -4.22
C ILE A 103 -1.99 18.41 -5.51
N LEU A 104 -2.57 17.23 -5.74
CA LEU A 104 -2.37 16.45 -6.96
C LEU A 104 -2.71 17.26 -8.22
N ARG A 105 -3.88 17.90 -8.26
CA ARG A 105 -4.29 18.76 -9.41
C ARG A 105 -3.33 19.91 -9.64
N ALA A 106 -2.91 20.59 -8.58
CA ALA A 106 -1.93 21.69 -8.66
C ALA A 106 -0.55 21.24 -9.19
N ASN A 107 -0.27 19.94 -9.12
CA ASN A 107 0.97 19.32 -9.59
C ASN A 107 0.82 18.53 -10.90
N GLY A 108 -0.30 18.71 -11.62
CA GLY A 108 -0.51 18.16 -12.96
C GLY A 108 -1.06 16.72 -12.99
N PHE A 109 -1.49 16.17 -11.86
CA PHE A 109 -2.14 14.86 -11.81
C PHE A 109 -3.67 14.93 -11.93
N GLU A 110 -4.28 13.82 -12.31
CA GLU A 110 -5.74 13.63 -12.42
C GLU A 110 -6.23 12.75 -11.26
N PRO A 111 -6.59 13.30 -10.08
CA PRO A 111 -7.10 12.51 -8.99
C PRO A 111 -8.54 12.06 -9.22
N TYR A 112 -8.79 10.77 -8.95
CA TYR A 112 -10.13 10.18 -8.94
C TYR A 112 -10.36 9.45 -7.62
N ALA A 113 -11.32 9.90 -6.82
CA ALA A 113 -11.52 9.41 -5.46
C ALA A 113 -12.80 8.59 -5.31
N VAL A 114 -12.71 7.49 -4.56
CA VAL A 114 -13.85 6.67 -4.17
C VAL A 114 -13.86 6.50 -2.65
N ILE A 115 -14.96 6.92 -2.02
CA ILE A 115 -15.16 6.85 -0.57
C ILE A 115 -15.55 5.44 -0.12
N CYS A 116 -15.17 5.05 1.10
CA CYS A 116 -15.43 3.69 1.62
C CYS A 116 -16.93 3.34 1.76
N LYS A 117 -17.81 4.33 1.84
CA LYS A 117 -19.27 4.14 1.96
C LYS A 117 -20.00 4.20 0.61
N VAL A 118 -19.27 4.11 -0.51
CA VAL A 118 -19.86 4.05 -1.83
C VAL A 118 -20.94 2.97 -1.92
N GLU A 119 -22.05 3.22 -2.60
CA GLU A 119 -23.27 2.41 -2.67
C GLU A 119 -24.16 2.52 -1.40
N GLY A 120 -23.63 2.75 -0.20
CA GLY A 120 -24.42 2.82 1.04
C GLY A 120 -25.05 1.49 1.47
N ARG A 121 -24.48 0.35 1.05
CA ARG A 121 -25.00 -0.99 1.32
C ARG A 121 -25.09 -1.29 2.81
N ALA A 122 -26.17 -1.97 3.22
CA ALA A 122 -26.36 -2.39 4.63
C ALA A 122 -25.31 -3.41 5.06
N LYS A 123 -24.87 -3.34 6.30
CA LYS A 123 -23.89 -4.27 6.91
C LYS A 123 -24.39 -5.73 6.91
N SER A 124 -25.68 -5.93 7.14
CA SER A 124 -26.32 -7.25 7.14
C SER A 124 -26.20 -7.99 5.80
N SER A 125 -26.05 -7.25 4.68
CA SER A 125 -25.97 -7.87 3.33
C SER A 125 -24.72 -8.76 3.13
N VAL A 126 -23.71 -8.65 3.98
CA VAL A 126 -22.49 -9.46 3.95
C VAL A 126 -22.25 -10.19 5.28
N GLY A 127 -23.27 -10.31 6.12
CA GLY A 127 -23.22 -11.03 7.38
C GLY A 127 -22.47 -10.32 8.51
N ILE A 128 -22.27 -9.00 8.43
CA ILE A 128 -21.70 -8.22 9.54
C ILE A 128 -22.74 -8.20 10.68
N PRO A 129 -22.34 -8.56 11.92
CA PRO A 129 -23.24 -8.61 13.06
C PRO A 129 -23.96 -7.28 13.33
N GLU A 130 -25.24 -7.33 13.75
CA GLU A 130 -26.09 -6.16 14.03
C GLU A 130 -25.44 -5.19 15.02
N LYS A 131 -24.79 -5.70 16.08
CA LYS A 131 -24.04 -4.85 17.03
C LYS A 131 -23.06 -3.88 16.39
N CYS A 132 -22.56 -4.20 15.20
CA CYS A 132 -21.66 -3.31 14.47
C CYS A 132 -22.37 -2.10 13.83
N GLU A 133 -23.72 -2.09 13.83
CA GLU A 133 -24.51 -0.98 13.31
C GLU A 133 -24.52 0.25 14.23
N GLU A 134 -24.10 0.09 15.49
CA GLU A 134 -23.88 1.22 16.44
C GLU A 134 -22.96 2.30 15.88
N ILE A 135 -22.00 1.93 15.04
CA ILE A 135 -21.11 2.86 14.32
C ILE A 135 -21.64 3.25 12.93
N GLY A 136 -22.92 3.06 12.68
CA GLY A 136 -23.63 3.39 11.45
C GLY A 136 -24.05 2.16 10.61
N PRO A 137 -25.19 2.24 9.90
CA PRO A 137 -25.82 1.10 9.24
C PRO A 137 -25.13 0.68 7.95
N ALA A 138 -24.48 1.61 7.24
CA ALA A 138 -23.81 1.31 5.98
C ALA A 138 -22.44 0.66 6.19
N MET A 139 -22.16 -0.42 5.46
CA MET A 139 -20.84 -1.05 5.45
C MET A 139 -19.78 -0.19 4.73
N CYS A 140 -18.51 -0.43 5.02
CA CYS A 140 -17.43 -0.03 4.12
C CYS A 140 -17.32 -1.07 3.01
N ASN A 141 -17.09 -0.62 1.77
CA ASN A 141 -17.02 -1.50 0.61
C ASN A 141 -15.68 -1.31 -0.14
N PRO A 142 -14.55 -1.79 0.44
CA PRO A 142 -13.22 -1.63 -0.17
C PRO A 142 -13.10 -2.38 -1.51
N VAL A 143 -13.80 -3.49 -1.67
CA VAL A 143 -13.84 -4.24 -2.93
C VAL A 143 -14.48 -3.41 -4.05
N LEU A 144 -15.57 -2.71 -3.74
CA LEU A 144 -16.20 -1.81 -4.71
C LEU A 144 -15.36 -0.56 -4.97
N GLN A 145 -14.66 -0.03 -3.95
CA GLN A 145 -13.68 1.05 -4.17
C GLN A 145 -12.63 0.64 -5.20
N ALA A 146 -12.01 -0.53 -5.03
CA ALA A 146 -11.02 -1.06 -5.96
C ALA A 146 -11.65 -1.25 -7.36
N ARG A 147 -12.82 -1.88 -7.46
CA ARG A 147 -13.52 -2.09 -8.73
C ARG A 147 -13.80 -0.79 -9.49
N LEU A 148 -14.19 0.26 -8.79
CA LEU A 148 -14.48 1.56 -9.43
C LEU A 148 -13.22 2.28 -9.88
N LEU A 149 -12.11 2.17 -9.13
CA LEU A 149 -10.81 2.71 -9.53
C LEU A 149 -10.24 1.94 -10.72
N ASN A 150 -10.35 0.60 -10.74
CA ASN A 150 -9.97 -0.23 -11.88
C ASN A 150 -10.75 0.17 -13.16
N LYS A 151 -12.08 0.35 -13.04
CA LYS A 151 -12.91 0.85 -14.17
C LYS A 151 -12.53 2.26 -14.60
N ALA A 152 -12.10 3.10 -13.69
CA ALA A 152 -11.64 4.45 -14.01
C ALA A 152 -10.27 4.45 -14.70
N GLY A 153 -9.55 3.33 -14.74
CA GLY A 153 -8.22 3.21 -15.34
C GLY A 153 -7.20 4.09 -14.63
N THR A 154 -7.11 3.97 -13.29
CA THR A 154 -6.09 4.67 -12.49
C THR A 154 -4.73 4.00 -12.64
N ASP A 155 -3.66 4.80 -12.71
CA ASP A 155 -2.29 4.32 -12.90
C ASP A 155 -1.61 3.93 -11.58
N LEU A 156 -1.98 4.61 -10.50
CA LEU A 156 -1.52 4.38 -9.13
C LEU A 156 -2.68 4.67 -8.17
N ASN A 157 -2.87 3.82 -7.17
CA ASN A 157 -3.88 4.03 -6.13
C ASN A 157 -3.25 4.42 -4.79
N VAL A 158 -3.86 5.38 -4.09
CA VAL A 158 -3.42 5.88 -2.79
C VAL A 158 -4.52 5.65 -1.75
N VAL A 159 -4.18 4.92 -0.69
CA VAL A 159 -5.08 4.65 0.44
C VAL A 159 -4.96 5.77 1.47
N ILE A 160 -6.12 6.30 1.90
CA ILE A 160 -6.22 7.31 2.96
C ILE A 160 -7.15 6.81 4.06
N GLY A 161 -6.56 6.23 5.10
CA GLY A 161 -7.20 5.84 6.35
C GLY A 161 -8.27 4.76 6.23
N LEU A 162 -8.13 3.81 5.32
CA LEU A 162 -8.98 2.61 5.37
C LEU A 162 -8.71 1.86 6.67
N CYS A 163 -9.75 1.30 7.26
CA CYS A 163 -9.62 0.52 8.49
C CYS A 163 -8.86 -0.78 8.23
N VAL A 164 -8.20 -1.32 9.27
CA VAL A 164 -7.51 -2.60 9.22
C VAL A 164 -8.41 -3.71 8.65
N GLY A 165 -7.89 -4.48 7.70
CA GLY A 165 -8.63 -5.49 6.95
C GLY A 165 -9.41 -4.95 5.75
N HIS A 166 -9.95 -3.72 5.80
CA HIS A 166 -10.54 -3.08 4.63
C HIS A 166 -9.47 -2.68 3.62
N ASP A 167 -8.33 -2.18 4.07
CA ASP A 167 -7.15 -1.91 3.26
C ASP A 167 -6.62 -3.20 2.60
N SER A 168 -6.55 -4.31 3.33
CA SER A 168 -6.14 -5.62 2.79
C SER A 168 -7.04 -6.09 1.64
N LEU A 169 -8.36 -5.90 1.77
CA LEU A 169 -9.31 -6.19 0.69
C LEU A 169 -9.12 -5.25 -0.49
N PHE A 170 -8.89 -3.97 -0.24
CA PHE A 170 -8.62 -3.01 -1.30
C PHE A 170 -7.37 -3.37 -2.09
N TYR A 171 -6.25 -3.67 -1.41
CA TYR A 171 -5.00 -4.09 -2.05
C TYR A 171 -5.18 -5.33 -2.93
N ARG A 172 -5.94 -6.32 -2.42
CA ARG A 172 -6.18 -7.58 -3.13
C ARG A 172 -6.94 -7.42 -4.45
N TYR A 173 -7.84 -6.43 -4.55
CA TYR A 173 -8.72 -6.25 -5.71
C TYR A 173 -8.36 -5.03 -6.58
N SER A 174 -7.29 -4.31 -6.25
CA SER A 174 -6.76 -3.23 -7.07
C SER A 174 -5.90 -3.79 -8.20
N ASP A 175 -6.16 -3.38 -9.44
CA ASP A 175 -5.35 -3.72 -10.61
C ASP A 175 -4.08 -2.83 -10.67
N ALA A 176 -4.22 -1.55 -10.32
CA ALA A 176 -3.07 -0.64 -10.20
C ALA A 176 -2.28 -0.88 -8.91
N TYR A 177 -0.99 -0.57 -8.93
CA TYR A 177 -0.17 -0.56 -7.72
C TYR A 177 -0.77 0.35 -6.65
N VAL A 178 -0.60 -0.02 -5.38
CA VAL A 178 -1.19 0.70 -4.26
C VAL A 178 -0.12 1.15 -3.29
N THR A 179 -0.20 2.40 -2.87
CA THR A 179 0.58 2.92 -1.74
C THR A 179 -0.34 3.54 -0.69
N THR A 180 0.14 3.67 0.55
CA THR A 180 -0.64 4.25 1.65
C THR A 180 -0.08 5.61 2.04
N LEU A 181 -0.94 6.62 2.03
CA LEU A 181 -0.60 7.95 2.54
C LEU A 181 -0.89 8.07 4.04
N VAL A 182 -2.05 7.59 4.48
CA VAL A 182 -2.48 7.64 5.88
C VAL A 182 -3.00 6.28 6.31
N THR A 183 -2.48 5.78 7.41
CA THR A 183 -3.01 4.62 8.15
C THR A 183 -4.03 5.07 9.20
N LYS A 184 -4.90 4.14 9.65
CA LYS A 184 -5.91 4.42 10.67
C LYS A 184 -5.95 3.32 11.72
#